data_25ce2762ec68f6f0a6418d3327fcb21f
#
_entry.id   25ce2762ec68f6f0a6418d3327fcb21f
#
_cell.length_a   1.000
_cell.length_b   1.000
_cell.length_c   1.000
_cell.angle_alpha   90.00
_cell.angle_beta   90.00
_cell.angle_gamma   90.00
#
_symmetry.space_group_name_H-M   'P 1'
#
loop_
_entity.id
_entity.type
_entity.pdbx_description
1 polymer ?
#
loop_
_entity_poly.entity_id
_entity_poly.type
_entity_poly.pdbx_seq_one_letter_code
_entity_poly.pdbx_strand_id
1 'polypeptide(L)'
;MRLRLLVAALCAGILAGAPRVWAQHRERVSCTRLYAADIVFLLDGSSSIGRSNFREVRGFLEGLVLPFSGAAGAQGVRFAAVQYSDDPRTEFGLDALGSGGDVIRAIREISYKGGNTRTGAAILHVADRVFLPQLARPGVPKVCILITDGKSQDLVDIAAQRLKGQGVKLFAVGIKNADPEELKRIASQPTSDFFFFVNDFNILRTLLPLVSRRVCTTAGGVPVALPSDDSTSGPRDLVLSEPGSQSLRVQWTAASGPVTGYKVQYTPLTGLGQPLSSERREVSIPAGETNVRLQGLRPLTEYQVTVVALYANSIGEAVSGTARTTALEGPELTIQNTTAHSLLVAWRSVPGATGYRVTWRVFSGGATQQQELGPGQGSVLLRDLEPGTDYEVTVSTLLGRSVGPATSLTARTDPASRHPGPHIHPSFLELGA
;
A
#
# COMPACT_ATOMS: atom_id res chain seq x y z
N MET A 1 17.28 63.30 27.59
CA MET A 1 16.78 62.62 26.40
C MET A 1 17.16 61.16 26.54
N ARG A 2 16.23 60.29 26.92
CA ARG A 2 16.47 58.87 27.21
C ARG A 2 15.74 58.00 26.23
N LEU A 3 16.52 57.24 25.45
CA LEU A 3 16.08 56.23 24.48
C LEU A 3 15.83 54.92 25.27
N ARG A 4 14.61 54.42 25.33
CA ARG A 4 14.27 53.11 25.89
C ARG A 4 14.12 52.12 24.73
N LEU A 5 15.04 51.15 24.64
CA LEU A 5 14.93 49.96 23.83
C LEU A 5 13.86 49.02 24.43
N LEU A 6 12.86 48.65 23.66
CA LEU A 6 11.96 47.56 23.93
C LEU A 6 12.48 46.35 23.14
N VAL A 7 12.96 45.35 23.89
CA VAL A 7 13.29 44.03 23.34
C VAL A 7 12.01 43.22 23.33
N ALA A 8 11.44 43.01 22.14
CA ALA A 8 10.34 42.07 21.95
C ALA A 8 10.94 40.68 21.69
N ALA A 9 10.76 39.75 22.63
CA ALA A 9 11.11 38.35 22.49
C ALA A 9 10.14 37.70 21.48
N LEU A 10 10.63 37.37 20.31
CA LEU A 10 9.95 36.47 19.35
C LEU A 10 10.14 35.03 19.82
N CYS A 11 9.12 34.46 20.46
CA CYS A 11 8.96 33.03 20.58
C CYS A 11 8.53 32.47 19.22
N ALA A 12 9.51 32.07 18.39
CA ALA A 12 9.24 31.29 17.21
C ALA A 12 8.87 29.86 17.64
N GLY A 13 7.58 29.57 17.71
CA GLY A 13 7.08 28.21 17.82
C GLY A 13 7.41 27.44 16.55
N ILE A 14 8.32 26.48 16.65
CA ILE A 14 8.57 25.49 15.61
C ILE A 14 7.35 24.58 15.60
N LEU A 15 6.37 24.92 14.79
CA LEU A 15 5.32 24.00 14.35
C LEU A 15 6.00 22.98 13.44
N ALA A 16 6.30 21.80 13.98
CA ALA A 16 6.66 20.64 13.21
C ALA A 16 5.54 20.39 12.20
N GLY A 17 5.82 20.71 10.94
CA GLY A 17 4.90 20.46 9.84
C GLY A 17 4.66 18.97 9.70
N ALA A 18 3.49 18.52 10.09
CA ALA A 18 3.00 17.21 9.69
C ALA A 18 3.09 17.13 8.15
N PRO A 19 3.57 16.01 7.58
CA PRO A 19 3.63 15.85 6.13
C PRO A 19 2.22 16.04 5.57
N ARG A 20 2.03 17.08 4.77
CA ARG A 20 0.81 17.25 3.99
C ARG A 20 0.70 16.06 3.05
N VAL A 21 -0.14 15.12 3.40
CA VAL A 21 -0.59 14.08 2.50
C VAL A 21 -1.28 14.81 1.34
N TRP A 22 -0.63 14.82 0.19
CA TRP A 22 -1.22 15.33 -1.04
C TRP A 22 -2.33 14.35 -1.42
N ALA A 23 -3.57 14.66 -1.06
CA ALA A 23 -4.72 14.08 -1.72
C ALA A 23 -4.60 14.48 -3.19
N GLN A 24 -4.16 13.56 -4.04
CA GLN A 24 -4.17 13.77 -5.48
C GLN A 24 -5.64 13.82 -5.90
N HIS A 25 -6.19 15.03 -5.97
CA HIS A 25 -7.45 15.28 -6.67
C HIS A 25 -7.26 14.73 -8.09
N ARG A 26 -7.87 13.61 -8.38
CA ARG A 26 -7.93 13.05 -9.73
C ARG A 26 -8.88 13.91 -10.54
N GLU A 27 -8.32 14.98 -11.10
CA GLU A 27 -9.03 15.84 -12.02
C GLU A 27 -9.56 14.98 -13.18
N ARG A 28 -10.88 14.87 -13.30
CA ARG A 28 -11.51 14.24 -14.45
C ARG A 28 -11.54 15.22 -15.60
N VAL A 29 -11.22 14.75 -16.80
CA VAL A 29 -11.26 15.55 -18.02
C VAL A 29 -12.41 15.04 -18.88
N SER A 30 -13.23 15.93 -19.42
CA SER A 30 -14.15 15.66 -20.53
C SER A 30 -13.64 16.38 -21.77
N CYS A 31 -13.78 15.76 -22.93
CA CYS A 31 -13.45 16.37 -24.20
C CYS A 31 -14.72 16.85 -24.88
N THR A 32 -14.91 18.17 -24.95
CA THR A 32 -16.08 18.81 -25.55
C THR A 32 -15.75 19.38 -26.92
N ARG A 33 -16.78 19.72 -27.70
CA ARG A 33 -16.65 20.28 -29.07
C ARG A 33 -15.81 19.41 -29.99
N LEU A 34 -15.75 18.10 -29.73
CA LEU A 34 -15.04 17.15 -30.55
C LEU A 34 -16.05 16.50 -31.52
N TYR A 35 -15.80 16.66 -32.82
CA TYR A 35 -16.68 16.13 -33.85
C TYR A 35 -16.27 14.72 -34.30
N ALA A 36 -14.98 14.53 -34.59
CA ALA A 36 -14.45 13.26 -35.03
C ALA A 36 -12.95 13.16 -34.78
N ALA A 37 -12.48 11.96 -34.46
CA ALA A 37 -11.05 11.62 -34.35
C ALA A 37 -10.87 10.10 -34.52
N ASP A 38 -9.70 9.68 -35.01
CA ASP A 38 -9.29 8.28 -35.06
C ASP A 38 -8.13 8.07 -34.07
N ILE A 39 -8.37 7.31 -33.01
CA ILE A 39 -7.42 7.10 -31.90
C ILE A 39 -7.02 5.62 -31.84
N VAL A 40 -5.73 5.35 -31.93
CA VAL A 40 -5.16 3.98 -31.86
C VAL A 40 -4.33 3.84 -30.60
N PHE A 41 -4.61 2.81 -29.83
CA PHE A 41 -3.78 2.36 -28.72
C PHE A 41 -2.79 1.31 -29.22
N LEU A 42 -1.50 1.54 -28.96
CA LEU A 42 -0.43 0.61 -29.29
C LEU A 42 0.22 0.12 -27.98
N LEU A 43 -0.04 -1.13 -27.64
CA LEU A 43 0.20 -1.71 -26.32
C LEU A 43 1.36 -2.68 -26.36
N ASP A 44 2.35 -2.42 -25.54
CA ASP A 44 3.39 -3.39 -25.25
C ASP A 44 2.78 -4.55 -24.43
N GLY A 45 2.87 -5.75 -24.96
CA GLY A 45 2.47 -6.98 -24.31
C GLY A 45 3.66 -7.89 -24.01
N SER A 46 4.88 -7.35 -24.00
CA SER A 46 6.12 -8.08 -23.77
C SER A 46 6.23 -8.67 -22.35
N SER A 47 7.21 -9.58 -22.16
CA SER A 47 7.38 -10.27 -20.88
C SER A 47 7.77 -9.34 -19.73
N SER A 48 8.40 -8.21 -19.99
CA SER A 48 8.78 -7.20 -18.97
C SER A 48 7.57 -6.57 -18.27
N ILE A 49 6.46 -6.36 -19.00
CA ILE A 49 5.20 -5.86 -18.45
C ILE A 49 4.64 -6.83 -17.39
N GLY A 50 4.49 -8.10 -17.73
CA GLY A 50 3.87 -9.11 -16.87
C GLY A 50 2.35 -8.95 -16.75
N ARG A 51 1.66 -10.03 -16.37
CA ARG A 51 0.17 -10.07 -16.31
C ARG A 51 -0.45 -9.07 -15.33
N SER A 52 0.19 -8.82 -14.20
CA SER A 52 -0.31 -7.89 -13.17
C SER A 52 -0.27 -6.45 -13.66
N ASN A 53 0.86 -6.02 -14.22
CA ASN A 53 1.04 -4.67 -14.72
C ASN A 53 0.23 -4.41 -16.00
N PHE A 54 0.04 -5.44 -16.85
CA PHE A 54 -0.83 -5.33 -18.02
C PHE A 54 -2.28 -4.98 -17.64
N ARG A 55 -2.74 -5.36 -16.45
CA ARG A 55 -4.03 -4.93 -15.90
C ARG A 55 -4.06 -3.43 -15.62
N GLU A 56 -2.95 -2.87 -15.09
CA GLU A 56 -2.83 -1.42 -14.88
C GLU A 56 -2.83 -0.66 -16.20
N VAL A 57 -2.14 -1.19 -17.22
CA VAL A 57 -2.16 -0.63 -18.58
C VAL A 57 -3.59 -0.61 -19.14
N ARG A 58 -4.33 -1.72 -19.07
CA ARG A 58 -5.75 -1.75 -19.51
C ARG A 58 -6.60 -0.72 -18.77
N GLY A 59 -6.45 -0.62 -17.44
CA GLY A 59 -7.17 0.38 -16.65
C GLY A 59 -6.80 1.84 -17.00
N PHE A 60 -5.57 2.07 -17.43
CA PHE A 60 -5.15 3.38 -17.97
C PHE A 60 -5.84 3.67 -19.30
N LEU A 61 -5.93 2.70 -20.21
CA LEU A 61 -6.67 2.86 -21.47
C LEU A 61 -8.15 3.14 -21.26
N GLU A 62 -8.81 2.41 -20.36
CA GLU A 62 -10.20 2.69 -19.98
C GLU A 62 -10.37 4.15 -19.57
N GLY A 63 -9.43 4.65 -18.74
CA GLY A 63 -9.40 6.05 -18.32
C GLY A 63 -9.20 7.04 -19.48
N LEU A 64 -8.43 6.67 -20.50
CA LEU A 64 -8.23 7.50 -21.71
C LEU A 64 -9.44 7.51 -22.64
N VAL A 65 -10.31 6.49 -22.63
CA VAL A 65 -11.53 6.47 -23.43
C VAL A 65 -12.64 7.33 -22.82
N LEU A 66 -12.72 7.38 -21.48
CA LEU A 66 -13.81 8.06 -20.76
C LEU A 66 -14.05 9.52 -21.19
N PRO A 67 -13.04 10.38 -21.41
CA PRO A 67 -13.23 11.76 -21.86
C PRO A 67 -13.97 11.89 -23.20
N PHE A 68 -13.93 10.84 -24.00
CA PHE A 68 -14.45 10.80 -25.37
C PHE A 68 -15.74 9.97 -25.50
N SER A 69 -16.23 9.38 -24.42
CA SER A 69 -17.33 8.39 -24.47
C SER A 69 -18.59 8.94 -25.10
N GLY A 70 -18.90 10.24 -24.88
CA GLY A 70 -20.07 10.89 -25.46
C GLY A 70 -19.95 11.17 -26.98
N ALA A 71 -18.72 11.18 -27.51
CA ALA A 71 -18.45 11.38 -28.92
C ALA A 71 -18.04 10.10 -29.66
N ALA A 72 -17.94 8.97 -28.94
CA ALA A 72 -17.51 7.70 -29.52
C ALA A 72 -18.58 7.10 -30.43
N GLY A 73 -18.18 6.71 -31.64
CA GLY A 73 -19.07 6.10 -32.65
C GLY A 73 -18.54 6.24 -34.07
N ALA A 74 -19.24 5.62 -35.00
CA ALA A 74 -18.80 5.51 -36.40
C ALA A 74 -18.51 6.86 -37.07
N GLN A 75 -19.30 7.89 -36.76
CA GLN A 75 -19.12 9.25 -37.30
C GLN A 75 -18.31 10.17 -36.37
N GLY A 76 -18.19 9.78 -35.11
CA GLY A 76 -17.49 10.52 -34.06
C GLY A 76 -16.04 10.07 -33.84
N VAL A 77 -15.68 9.84 -32.59
CA VAL A 77 -14.38 9.31 -32.21
C VAL A 77 -14.39 7.79 -32.37
N ARG A 78 -13.47 7.28 -33.20
CA ARG A 78 -13.27 5.84 -33.36
C ARG A 78 -12.00 5.42 -32.66
N PHE A 79 -12.01 4.22 -32.12
CA PHE A 79 -10.89 3.64 -31.38
C PHE A 79 -10.46 2.33 -32.03
N ALA A 80 -9.14 2.08 -32.01
CA ALA A 80 -8.55 0.79 -32.32
C ALA A 80 -7.50 0.44 -31.27
N ALA A 81 -7.19 -0.84 -31.12
CA ALA A 81 -6.11 -1.30 -30.26
C ALA A 81 -5.26 -2.35 -30.99
N VAL A 82 -3.95 -2.21 -30.84
CA VAL A 82 -2.95 -3.16 -31.31
C VAL A 82 -2.08 -3.54 -30.11
N GLN A 83 -1.99 -4.82 -29.81
CA GLN A 83 -1.04 -5.35 -28.85
C GLN A 83 0.18 -5.93 -29.61
N TYR A 84 1.36 -5.67 -29.12
CA TYR A 84 2.58 -6.24 -29.70
C TYR A 84 3.50 -6.87 -28.67
N SER A 85 4.31 -7.79 -29.14
CA SER A 85 5.46 -8.40 -28.49
C SER A 85 6.48 -8.81 -29.57
N ASP A 86 6.54 -10.10 -29.92
CA ASP A 86 7.30 -10.57 -31.11
C ASP A 86 6.64 -10.08 -32.40
N ASP A 87 5.32 -10.21 -32.48
CA ASP A 87 4.51 -9.74 -33.59
C ASP A 87 3.33 -8.89 -33.12
N PRO A 88 2.97 -7.83 -33.88
CA PRO A 88 1.81 -7.01 -33.59
C PRO A 88 0.52 -7.74 -33.97
N ARG A 89 -0.53 -7.57 -33.14
CA ARG A 89 -1.88 -8.09 -33.35
C ARG A 89 -2.90 -6.99 -33.12
N THR A 90 -3.76 -6.78 -34.11
CA THR A 90 -4.92 -5.89 -33.95
C THR A 90 -5.96 -6.60 -33.08
N GLU A 91 -6.27 -6.02 -31.90
CA GLU A 91 -7.30 -6.52 -31.00
C GLU A 91 -8.69 -6.10 -31.45
N PHE A 92 -8.84 -4.87 -31.90
CA PHE A 92 -10.03 -4.36 -32.59
C PHE A 92 -9.65 -3.16 -33.49
N GLY A 93 -10.35 -3.03 -34.61
CA GLY A 93 -10.14 -2.00 -35.62
C GLY A 93 -10.96 -0.73 -35.39
N LEU A 94 -10.69 0.34 -36.17
CA LEU A 94 -11.33 1.66 -36.04
C LEU A 94 -12.86 1.62 -36.39
N ASP A 95 -13.31 0.65 -37.10
CA ASP A 95 -14.70 0.47 -37.53
C ASP A 95 -15.46 -0.61 -36.74
N ALA A 96 -14.80 -1.23 -35.75
CA ALA A 96 -15.32 -2.40 -35.06
C ALA A 96 -16.35 -2.08 -33.97
N LEU A 97 -16.27 -0.89 -33.34
CA LEU A 97 -17.01 -0.62 -32.12
C LEU A 97 -17.82 0.68 -32.24
N GLY A 98 -19.09 0.62 -31.80
CA GLY A 98 -20.05 1.70 -32.00
C GLY A 98 -20.22 2.68 -30.82
N SER A 99 -19.67 2.38 -29.65
CA SER A 99 -19.85 3.22 -28.49
C SER A 99 -18.62 3.17 -27.56
N GLY A 100 -18.46 4.18 -26.69
CA GLY A 100 -17.40 4.19 -25.65
C GLY A 100 -17.52 3.01 -24.68
N GLY A 101 -18.73 2.56 -24.38
CA GLY A 101 -18.98 1.38 -23.55
C GLY A 101 -18.47 0.08 -24.19
N ASP A 102 -18.66 -0.07 -25.50
CA ASP A 102 -18.15 -1.23 -26.24
C ASP A 102 -16.62 -1.22 -26.29
N VAL A 103 -16.01 -0.04 -26.49
CA VAL A 103 -14.54 0.12 -26.46
C VAL A 103 -13.98 -0.27 -25.10
N ILE A 104 -14.57 0.18 -24.01
CA ILE A 104 -14.12 -0.16 -22.64
C ILE A 104 -14.26 -1.68 -22.42
N ARG A 105 -15.34 -2.30 -22.87
CA ARG A 105 -15.53 -3.75 -22.77
C ARG A 105 -14.46 -4.49 -23.56
N ALA A 106 -14.21 -4.09 -24.80
CA ALA A 106 -13.18 -4.68 -25.65
C ALA A 106 -11.77 -4.56 -25.04
N ILE A 107 -11.43 -3.41 -24.44
CA ILE A 107 -10.14 -3.22 -23.72
C ILE A 107 -10.01 -4.22 -22.57
N ARG A 108 -11.06 -4.47 -21.80
CA ARG A 108 -11.06 -5.44 -20.69
C ARG A 108 -10.82 -6.87 -21.14
N GLU A 109 -11.23 -7.21 -22.35
CA GLU A 109 -11.09 -8.54 -22.95
C GLU A 109 -9.70 -8.78 -23.58
N ILE A 110 -8.88 -7.74 -23.78
CA ILE A 110 -7.53 -7.91 -24.32
C ILE A 110 -6.71 -8.85 -23.42
N SER A 111 -6.30 -9.97 -23.99
CA SER A 111 -5.49 -10.97 -23.30
C SER A 111 -4.00 -10.65 -23.42
N TYR A 112 -3.26 -10.73 -22.29
CA TYR A 112 -1.82 -10.52 -22.26
C TYR A 112 -1.05 -11.58 -23.06
N LYS A 113 -0.10 -11.16 -23.93
CA LYS A 113 0.69 -12.05 -24.78
C LYS A 113 1.96 -12.62 -24.11
N GLY A 114 2.84 -11.77 -23.60
CA GLY A 114 4.24 -12.08 -23.33
C GLY A 114 5.09 -12.05 -24.61
N GLY A 115 6.40 -12.25 -24.50
CA GLY A 115 7.35 -12.24 -25.61
C GLY A 115 8.31 -11.05 -25.58
N ASN A 116 8.88 -10.71 -26.72
CA ASN A 116 9.89 -9.64 -26.91
C ASN A 116 9.23 -8.25 -27.05
N THR A 117 10.05 -7.21 -27.32
CA THR A 117 9.59 -5.82 -27.47
C THR A 117 10.01 -5.29 -28.84
N ARG A 118 9.18 -5.56 -29.89
CA ARG A 118 9.43 -5.11 -31.27
C ARG A 118 8.56 -3.91 -31.62
N THR A 119 8.90 -2.76 -31.06
CA THR A 119 8.10 -1.52 -31.17
C THR A 119 8.10 -0.96 -32.59
N GLY A 120 9.20 -1.07 -33.34
CA GLY A 120 9.28 -0.62 -34.73
C GLY A 120 8.31 -1.39 -35.64
N ALA A 121 8.27 -2.72 -35.54
CA ALA A 121 7.33 -3.54 -36.27
C ALA A 121 5.88 -3.21 -35.91
N ALA A 122 5.62 -2.90 -34.64
CA ALA A 122 4.30 -2.53 -34.17
C ALA A 122 3.82 -1.16 -34.73
N ILE A 123 4.70 -0.16 -34.75
CA ILE A 123 4.40 1.15 -35.36
C ILE A 123 4.13 1.01 -36.86
N LEU A 124 4.92 0.18 -37.58
CA LEU A 124 4.67 -0.12 -39.00
C LEU A 124 3.32 -0.81 -39.21
N HIS A 125 2.97 -1.75 -38.33
CA HIS A 125 1.66 -2.40 -38.39
C HIS A 125 0.51 -1.39 -38.26
N VAL A 126 0.62 -0.42 -37.34
CA VAL A 126 -0.37 0.66 -37.23
C VAL A 126 -0.45 1.48 -38.51
N ALA A 127 0.70 1.86 -39.11
CA ALA A 127 0.76 2.62 -40.34
C ALA A 127 0.16 1.86 -41.54
N ASP A 128 0.44 0.57 -41.63
CA ASP A 128 0.18 -0.23 -42.83
C ASP A 128 -1.11 -1.07 -42.78
N ARG A 129 -1.68 -1.25 -41.57
CA ARG A 129 -2.83 -2.13 -41.35
C ARG A 129 -4.01 -1.48 -40.63
N VAL A 130 -3.75 -0.41 -39.83
CA VAL A 130 -4.80 0.27 -39.06
C VAL A 130 -5.21 1.58 -39.71
N PHE A 131 -4.24 2.45 -40.06
CA PHE A 131 -4.50 3.70 -40.77
C PHE A 131 -4.49 3.54 -42.31
N LEU A 132 -5.11 2.45 -42.82
CA LEU A 132 -5.26 2.27 -44.25
C LEU A 132 -6.05 3.42 -44.87
N PRO A 133 -5.70 3.85 -46.11
CA PRO A 133 -6.44 4.92 -46.81
C PRO A 133 -7.96 4.65 -46.91
N GLN A 134 -8.35 3.39 -47.01
CA GLN A 134 -9.74 2.96 -47.07
C GLN A 134 -10.51 3.06 -45.75
N LEU A 135 -9.80 2.98 -44.62
CA LEU A 135 -10.37 3.06 -43.28
C LEU A 135 -10.20 4.44 -42.64
N ALA A 136 -9.13 5.14 -43.00
CA ALA A 136 -8.83 6.47 -42.50
C ALA A 136 -9.73 7.54 -43.10
N ARG A 137 -10.38 8.33 -42.27
CA ARG A 137 -11.29 9.40 -42.75
C ARG A 137 -10.47 10.63 -43.17
N PRO A 138 -10.70 11.19 -44.39
CA PRO A 138 -10.02 12.41 -44.80
C PRO A 138 -10.34 13.59 -43.89
N GLY A 139 -9.34 14.37 -43.52
CA GLY A 139 -9.49 15.58 -42.68
C GLY A 139 -9.78 15.32 -41.21
N VAL A 140 -9.91 14.05 -40.78
CA VAL A 140 -10.12 13.69 -39.37
C VAL A 140 -8.76 13.55 -38.67
N PRO A 141 -8.59 14.16 -37.48
CA PRO A 141 -7.38 13.99 -36.68
C PRO A 141 -7.09 12.53 -36.36
N LYS A 142 -5.82 12.14 -36.50
CA LYS A 142 -5.33 10.79 -36.22
C LYS A 142 -4.35 10.81 -35.07
N VAL A 143 -4.56 9.98 -34.09
CA VAL A 143 -3.73 9.87 -32.89
C VAL A 143 -3.32 8.43 -32.68
N CYS A 144 -2.05 8.19 -32.40
CA CYS A 144 -1.55 6.90 -31.91
C CYS A 144 -0.91 7.10 -30.54
N ILE A 145 -1.26 6.26 -29.56
CA ILE A 145 -0.74 6.31 -28.20
C ILE A 145 0.01 5.01 -27.93
N LEU A 146 1.34 5.09 -27.94
CA LEU A 146 2.24 4.01 -27.61
C LEU A 146 2.41 3.95 -26.08
N ILE A 147 2.29 2.74 -25.51
CA ILE A 147 2.54 2.49 -24.08
C ILE A 147 3.49 1.31 -23.97
N THR A 148 4.66 1.52 -23.34
CA THR A 148 5.73 0.49 -23.21
C THR A 148 6.51 0.67 -21.91
N ASP A 149 7.07 -0.44 -21.40
CA ASP A 149 8.00 -0.45 -20.26
C ASP A 149 9.43 -0.87 -20.64
N GLY A 150 9.71 -1.01 -21.94
CA GLY A 150 11.00 -1.48 -22.43
C GLY A 150 11.56 -0.68 -23.59
N LYS A 151 12.85 -0.89 -23.84
CA LYS A 151 13.52 -0.45 -25.06
C LYS A 151 13.18 -1.40 -26.21
N SER A 152 12.98 -0.81 -27.41
CA SER A 152 12.74 -1.61 -28.61
C SER A 152 13.93 -2.48 -28.99
N GLN A 153 13.63 -3.68 -29.47
CA GLN A 153 14.63 -4.61 -30.03
C GLN A 153 14.78 -4.46 -31.53
N ASP A 154 14.02 -3.57 -32.16
CA ASP A 154 14.11 -3.24 -33.59
C ASP A 154 14.17 -1.72 -33.79
N LEU A 155 14.37 -1.31 -35.06
CA LEU A 155 14.56 0.11 -35.42
C LEU A 155 13.21 0.84 -35.43
N VAL A 156 13.08 1.86 -34.58
CA VAL A 156 11.84 2.65 -34.40
C VAL A 156 11.76 3.90 -35.27
N ASP A 157 12.90 4.50 -35.64
CA ASP A 157 12.94 5.83 -36.24
C ASP A 157 12.23 5.89 -37.60
N ILE A 158 12.51 4.94 -38.50
CA ILE A 158 11.87 4.87 -39.81
C ILE A 158 10.38 4.58 -39.67
N ALA A 159 10.01 3.69 -38.75
CA ALA A 159 8.62 3.35 -38.48
C ALA A 159 7.82 4.57 -37.96
N ALA A 160 8.40 5.30 -36.99
CA ALA A 160 7.79 6.50 -36.44
C ALA A 160 7.67 7.63 -37.48
N GLN A 161 8.69 7.82 -38.32
CA GLN A 161 8.64 8.80 -39.42
C GLN A 161 7.55 8.46 -40.43
N ARG A 162 7.42 7.18 -40.80
CA ARG A 162 6.35 6.71 -41.73
C ARG A 162 4.95 7.00 -41.16
N LEU A 163 4.70 6.67 -39.91
CA LEU A 163 3.40 6.88 -39.28
C LEU A 163 3.09 8.38 -39.14
N LYS A 164 4.09 9.19 -38.70
CA LYS A 164 3.97 10.66 -38.62
C LYS A 164 3.75 11.29 -40.01
N GLY A 165 4.38 10.76 -41.06
CA GLY A 165 4.18 11.17 -42.45
C GLY A 165 2.75 11.00 -43.00
N GLN A 166 1.96 10.10 -42.38
CA GLN A 166 0.54 9.91 -42.65
C GLN A 166 -0.36 10.94 -41.90
N GLY A 167 0.23 11.95 -41.25
CA GLY A 167 -0.49 12.94 -40.45
C GLY A 167 -0.92 12.44 -39.05
N VAL A 168 -0.42 11.30 -38.59
CA VAL A 168 -0.72 10.75 -37.27
C VAL A 168 0.13 11.45 -36.21
N LYS A 169 -0.51 11.95 -35.14
CA LYS A 169 0.16 12.45 -33.94
C LYS A 169 0.47 11.29 -33.01
N LEU A 170 1.74 11.08 -32.73
CA LEU A 170 2.26 9.94 -31.97
C LEU A 170 2.60 10.37 -30.56
N PHE A 171 1.86 9.85 -29.59
CA PHE A 171 2.12 9.96 -28.16
C PHE A 171 2.95 8.76 -27.70
N ALA A 172 3.94 8.99 -26.85
CA ALA A 172 4.76 7.96 -26.26
C ALA A 172 4.66 8.04 -24.74
N VAL A 173 4.16 6.98 -24.12
CA VAL A 173 4.04 6.81 -22.66
C VAL A 173 5.01 5.73 -22.23
N GLY A 174 6.10 6.13 -21.59
CA GLY A 174 7.12 5.25 -21.03
C GLY A 174 6.86 4.93 -19.57
N ILE A 175 7.17 3.69 -19.19
CA ILE A 175 7.01 3.22 -17.82
C ILE A 175 8.30 2.53 -17.39
N LYS A 176 8.78 2.80 -16.18
CA LYS A 176 9.86 2.06 -15.50
C LYS A 176 11.17 1.97 -16.31
N ASN A 177 11.36 0.92 -17.10
CA ASN A 177 12.60 0.61 -17.82
C ASN A 177 12.59 1.06 -19.29
N ALA A 178 11.53 1.72 -19.76
CA ALA A 178 11.49 2.27 -21.11
C ALA A 178 12.63 3.27 -21.33
N ASP A 179 13.18 3.32 -22.54
CA ASP A 179 14.25 4.26 -22.90
C ASP A 179 13.66 5.66 -23.26
N PRO A 180 13.85 6.68 -22.38
CA PRO A 180 13.25 7.98 -22.61
C PRO A 180 13.74 8.65 -23.91
N GLU A 181 14.99 8.44 -24.32
CA GLU A 181 15.56 9.06 -25.52
C GLU A 181 14.98 8.41 -26.78
N GLU A 182 14.78 7.10 -26.77
CA GLU A 182 14.07 6.39 -27.83
C GLU A 182 12.63 6.90 -27.97
N LEU A 183 11.90 6.99 -26.85
CA LEU A 183 10.51 7.45 -26.84
C LEU A 183 10.35 8.90 -27.28
N LYS A 184 11.30 9.79 -26.97
CA LYS A 184 11.31 11.18 -27.48
C LYS A 184 11.50 11.23 -29.00
N ARG A 185 12.29 10.32 -29.59
CA ARG A 185 12.42 10.22 -31.06
C ARG A 185 11.14 9.69 -31.72
N ILE A 186 10.48 8.73 -31.07
CA ILE A 186 9.19 8.18 -31.51
C ILE A 186 8.10 9.26 -31.46
N ALA A 187 8.00 9.98 -30.36
CA ALA A 187 6.95 10.98 -30.12
C ALA A 187 6.89 12.08 -31.20
N SER A 188 5.72 12.66 -31.40
CA SER A 188 5.56 13.87 -32.20
C SER A 188 6.20 15.10 -31.51
N GLN A 189 6.38 16.18 -32.26
CA GLN A 189 6.93 17.41 -31.71
C GLN A 189 5.82 18.44 -31.45
N PRO A 190 5.99 19.28 -30.41
CA PRO A 190 7.08 19.31 -29.42
C PRO A 190 6.96 18.14 -28.41
N THR A 191 8.10 17.56 -27.99
CA THR A 191 8.11 16.40 -27.07
C THR A 191 7.43 16.67 -25.73
N SER A 192 7.39 17.92 -25.26
CA SER A 192 6.65 18.34 -24.07
C SER A 192 5.15 18.00 -24.10
N ASP A 193 4.59 17.85 -25.29
CA ASP A 193 3.17 17.59 -25.49
C ASP A 193 2.84 16.12 -25.79
N PHE A 194 3.83 15.36 -26.27
CA PHE A 194 3.63 14.02 -26.79
C PHE A 194 4.46 12.94 -26.10
N PHE A 195 5.34 13.28 -25.17
CA PHE A 195 6.14 12.34 -24.40
C PHE A 195 5.79 12.41 -22.91
N PHE A 196 5.49 11.27 -22.30
CA PHE A 196 5.16 11.11 -20.88
C PHE A 196 5.94 9.93 -20.30
N PHE A 197 6.33 10.05 -19.03
CA PHE A 197 7.11 9.01 -18.39
C PHE A 197 6.74 8.88 -16.91
N VAL A 198 6.67 7.64 -16.41
CA VAL A 198 6.50 7.30 -15.00
C VAL A 198 7.43 6.16 -14.60
N ASN A 199 7.91 6.20 -13.38
CA ASN A 199 8.86 5.21 -12.86
C ASN A 199 8.21 3.90 -12.39
N ASP A 200 6.87 3.84 -12.30
CA ASP A 200 6.16 2.66 -11.81
C ASP A 200 4.74 2.57 -12.41
N PHE A 201 4.24 1.33 -12.60
CA PHE A 201 2.88 1.08 -13.09
C PHE A 201 1.79 1.58 -12.13
N ASN A 202 2.05 1.55 -10.82
CA ASN A 202 1.08 1.99 -9.80
C ASN A 202 0.72 3.47 -9.94
N ILE A 203 1.63 4.28 -10.49
CA ILE A 203 1.42 5.72 -10.71
C ILE A 203 1.06 6.06 -12.16
N LEU A 204 0.93 5.06 -13.04
CA LEU A 204 0.57 5.29 -14.46
C LEU A 204 -0.72 6.11 -14.59
N ARG A 205 -1.72 5.82 -13.75
CA ARG A 205 -3.02 6.52 -13.79
C ARG A 205 -2.93 8.00 -13.43
N THR A 206 -1.85 8.46 -12.80
CA THR A 206 -1.65 9.88 -12.51
C THR A 206 -1.43 10.71 -13.78
N LEU A 207 -1.03 10.07 -14.87
CA LEU A 207 -0.90 10.71 -16.19
C LEU A 207 -2.24 10.95 -16.88
N LEU A 208 -3.35 10.30 -16.46
CA LEU A 208 -4.64 10.39 -17.15
C LEU A 208 -5.10 11.81 -17.42
N PRO A 209 -5.13 12.75 -16.46
CA PRO A 209 -5.62 14.09 -16.73
C PRO A 209 -4.77 14.81 -17.78
N LEU A 210 -3.46 14.65 -17.70
CA LEU A 210 -2.50 15.32 -18.58
C LEU A 210 -2.57 14.75 -20.00
N VAL A 211 -2.49 13.42 -20.15
CA VAL A 211 -2.57 12.74 -21.45
C VAL A 211 -3.92 12.99 -22.10
N SER A 212 -5.03 12.86 -21.34
CA SER A 212 -6.39 13.10 -21.86
C SER A 212 -6.56 14.53 -22.39
N ARG A 213 -6.04 15.54 -21.69
CA ARG A 213 -6.08 16.94 -22.15
C ARG A 213 -5.32 17.11 -23.47
N ARG A 214 -4.12 16.54 -23.56
CA ARG A 214 -3.29 16.65 -24.78
C ARG A 214 -3.91 15.89 -25.96
N VAL A 215 -4.42 14.68 -25.72
CA VAL A 215 -5.14 13.92 -26.76
C VAL A 215 -6.39 14.65 -27.23
N CYS A 216 -7.19 15.21 -26.30
CA CYS A 216 -8.38 16.00 -26.64
C CYS A 216 -8.04 17.22 -27.51
N THR A 217 -7.05 18.01 -27.12
CA THR A 217 -6.63 19.18 -27.93
C THR A 217 -6.09 18.76 -29.27
N THR A 218 -5.30 17.69 -29.36
CA THR A 218 -4.75 17.16 -30.61
C THR A 218 -5.83 16.64 -31.55
N ALA A 219 -6.90 16.08 -30.98
CA ALA A 219 -8.08 15.62 -31.71
C ALA A 219 -9.03 16.77 -32.13
N GLY A 220 -8.71 18.01 -31.81
CA GLY A 220 -9.52 19.19 -32.17
C GLY A 220 -10.64 19.51 -31.18
N GLY A 221 -10.68 18.86 -30.03
CA GLY A 221 -11.63 19.12 -28.97
C GLY A 221 -11.13 20.16 -27.94
N VAL A 222 -12.01 20.50 -27.03
CA VAL A 222 -11.72 21.40 -25.89
C VAL A 222 -11.75 20.58 -24.60
N PRO A 223 -10.61 20.42 -23.91
CA PRO A 223 -10.58 19.71 -22.64
C PRO A 223 -11.19 20.58 -21.56
N VAL A 224 -12.22 20.04 -20.89
CA VAL A 224 -12.87 20.69 -19.74
C VAL A 224 -12.57 19.84 -18.50
N ALA A 225 -12.05 20.50 -17.46
CA ALA A 225 -12.00 19.88 -16.15
C ALA A 225 -13.44 19.68 -15.67
N LEU A 226 -13.84 18.45 -15.45
CA LEU A 226 -15.09 18.20 -14.74
C LEU A 226 -14.87 18.57 -13.29
N PRO A 227 -15.80 19.29 -12.64
CA PRO A 227 -15.80 19.37 -11.19
C PRO A 227 -15.70 17.93 -10.67
N SER A 228 -14.82 17.69 -9.71
CA SER A 228 -14.88 16.44 -8.97
C SER A 228 -16.33 16.32 -8.48
N ASP A 229 -17.01 15.30 -8.97
CA ASP A 229 -18.38 15.04 -8.52
C ASP A 229 -18.25 14.76 -7.02
N ASP A 230 -18.53 15.77 -6.19
CA ASP A 230 -18.48 15.65 -4.71
C ASP A 230 -19.42 14.56 -4.20
N SER A 231 -20.22 13.98 -5.11
CA SER A 231 -21.09 12.85 -4.83
C SER A 231 -20.36 11.52 -4.61
N THR A 232 -19.07 11.39 -5.02
CA THR A 232 -18.27 10.15 -4.85
C THR A 232 -16.81 10.46 -4.49
N SER A 233 -16.56 11.22 -3.43
CA SER A 233 -15.20 11.36 -2.92
C SER A 233 -14.78 10.10 -2.18
N GLY A 234 -13.54 9.62 -2.43
CA GLY A 234 -12.97 8.49 -1.72
C GLY A 234 -12.84 8.71 -0.21
N PRO A 235 -12.42 7.69 0.54
CA PRO A 235 -12.12 7.83 1.95
C PRO A 235 -11.01 8.87 2.14
N ARG A 236 -11.11 9.68 3.22
CA ARG A 236 -10.18 10.78 3.52
C ARG A 236 -9.68 10.69 4.95
N ASP A 237 -8.73 11.53 5.29
CA ASP A 237 -8.24 11.73 6.66
C ASP A 237 -7.87 10.40 7.33
N LEU A 238 -7.06 9.59 6.65
CA LEU A 238 -6.59 8.32 7.20
C LEU A 238 -5.77 8.57 8.46
N VAL A 239 -6.23 8.02 9.57
CA VAL A 239 -5.54 8.05 10.86
C VAL A 239 -5.11 6.63 11.22
N LEU A 240 -3.81 6.45 11.39
CA LEU A 240 -3.19 5.23 11.89
C LEU A 240 -2.76 5.48 13.33
N SER A 241 -3.39 4.82 14.28
CA SER A 241 -3.24 5.11 15.72
C SER A 241 -3.14 3.84 16.55
N GLU A 242 -2.89 4.00 17.84
CA GLU A 242 -2.77 2.90 18.81
C GLU A 242 -1.88 1.74 18.31
N PRO A 243 -0.63 2.02 17.89
CA PRO A 243 0.25 0.96 17.45
C PRO A 243 0.59 0.04 18.63
N GLY A 244 0.19 -1.21 18.53
CA GLY A 244 0.63 -2.29 19.40
C GLY A 244 1.76 -3.08 18.75
N SER A 245 2.29 -4.06 19.46
CA SER A 245 3.34 -4.92 18.91
C SER A 245 2.83 -5.79 17.74
N GLN A 246 1.56 -6.13 17.74
CA GLN A 246 0.93 -6.98 16.71
C GLN A 246 -0.39 -6.41 16.21
N SER A 247 -0.70 -5.15 16.48
CA SER A 247 -1.96 -4.52 16.11
C SER A 247 -1.78 -3.06 15.71
N LEU A 248 -2.73 -2.55 14.93
CA LEU A 248 -2.79 -1.16 14.50
C LEU A 248 -4.25 -0.76 14.32
N ARG A 249 -4.65 0.40 14.84
CA ARG A 249 -5.97 0.96 14.60
C ARG A 249 -5.95 1.81 13.35
N VAL A 250 -6.88 1.56 12.45
CA VAL A 250 -7.06 2.28 11.19
C VAL A 250 -8.41 2.98 11.24
N GLN A 251 -8.44 4.29 11.02
CA GLN A 251 -9.66 5.10 10.96
C GLN A 251 -9.59 6.02 9.74
N TRP A 252 -10.73 6.31 9.15
CA TRP A 252 -10.84 7.22 8.00
C TRP A 252 -12.15 7.97 8.02
N THR A 253 -12.21 9.09 7.30
CA THR A 253 -13.46 9.77 7.00
C THR A 253 -14.16 9.06 5.85
N ALA A 254 -15.46 8.83 6.00
CA ALA A 254 -16.27 8.10 5.02
C ALA A 254 -16.15 8.70 3.61
N ALA A 255 -16.11 7.81 2.63
CA ALA A 255 -16.30 8.19 1.24
C ALA A 255 -17.76 8.62 0.99
N SER A 256 -17.97 9.49 0.02
CA SER A 256 -19.32 9.93 -0.37
C SER A 256 -19.90 9.06 -1.50
N GLY A 257 -21.22 9.15 -1.69
CA GLY A 257 -21.96 8.38 -2.69
C GLY A 257 -22.42 7.00 -2.20
N PRO A 258 -22.92 6.13 -3.09
CA PRO A 258 -23.49 4.83 -2.74
C PRO A 258 -22.39 3.79 -2.48
N VAL A 259 -21.63 3.99 -1.39
CA VAL A 259 -20.58 3.09 -0.95
C VAL A 259 -21.18 1.75 -0.52
N THR A 260 -20.69 0.65 -1.04
CA THR A 260 -21.11 -0.72 -0.66
C THR A 260 -20.21 -1.33 0.42
N GLY A 261 -19.03 -0.75 0.65
CA GLY A 261 -18.06 -1.17 1.66
C GLY A 261 -16.70 -0.53 1.45
N TYR A 262 -15.75 -0.95 2.27
CA TYR A 262 -14.35 -0.57 2.14
C TYR A 262 -13.47 -1.81 2.10
N LYS A 263 -12.34 -1.70 1.42
CA LYS A 263 -11.26 -2.67 1.45
C LYS A 263 -10.05 -2.01 2.07
N VAL A 264 -9.59 -2.54 3.19
CA VAL A 264 -8.36 -2.10 3.86
C VAL A 264 -7.26 -3.09 3.50
N GLN A 265 -6.27 -2.63 2.77
CA GLN A 265 -5.08 -3.39 2.38
C GLN A 265 -3.91 -2.95 3.24
N TYR A 266 -3.10 -3.91 3.70
CA TYR A 266 -1.90 -3.62 4.47
C TYR A 266 -0.76 -4.53 4.06
N THR A 267 0.43 -3.93 3.93
CA THR A 267 1.62 -4.58 3.39
C THR A 267 2.83 -4.18 4.24
N PRO A 268 3.62 -5.12 4.77
CA PRO A 268 4.84 -4.78 5.47
C PRO A 268 5.84 -4.14 4.51
N LEU A 269 6.59 -3.16 5.00
CA LEU A 269 7.66 -2.49 4.27
C LEU A 269 9.01 -3.09 4.65
N THR A 270 9.94 -3.12 3.69
CA THR A 270 11.36 -3.41 3.94
C THR A 270 12.00 -2.26 4.71
N GLY A 271 13.20 -2.47 5.26
CA GLY A 271 13.99 -1.40 5.89
C GLY A 271 14.31 -0.21 4.97
N LEU A 272 14.11 -0.36 3.65
CA LEU A 272 14.25 0.68 2.62
C LEU A 272 12.89 1.30 2.23
N GLY A 273 11.80 0.99 2.96
CA GLY A 273 10.47 1.52 2.71
C GLY A 273 9.74 0.92 1.50
N GLN A 274 10.21 -0.20 0.95
CA GLN A 274 9.56 -0.86 -0.19
C GLN A 274 8.54 -1.90 0.28
N PRO A 275 7.32 -1.93 -0.32
CA PRO A 275 6.28 -2.88 0.08
C PRO A 275 6.62 -4.30 -0.36
N LEU A 276 6.49 -5.25 0.56
CA LEU A 276 6.59 -6.68 0.30
C LEU A 276 5.26 -7.19 -0.28
N SER A 277 5.07 -7.01 -1.58
CA SER A 277 3.79 -7.29 -2.26
C SER A 277 3.29 -8.73 -2.11
N SER A 278 4.19 -9.71 -1.92
CA SER A 278 3.86 -11.11 -1.66
C SER A 278 3.19 -11.32 -0.30
N GLU A 279 3.33 -10.37 0.62
CA GLU A 279 2.78 -10.43 1.98
C GLU A 279 1.61 -9.47 2.18
N ARG A 280 1.07 -8.91 1.11
CA ARG A 280 -0.12 -8.06 1.17
C ARG A 280 -1.30 -8.85 1.73
N ARG A 281 -1.94 -8.29 2.73
CA ARG A 281 -3.21 -8.77 3.30
C ARG A 281 -4.30 -7.75 3.10
N GLU A 282 -5.54 -8.20 3.15
CA GLU A 282 -6.69 -7.31 3.04
C GLU A 282 -7.83 -7.76 3.95
N VAL A 283 -8.64 -6.79 4.37
CA VAL A 283 -9.86 -6.99 5.13
C VAL A 283 -10.97 -6.15 4.52
N SER A 284 -12.17 -6.74 4.39
CA SER A 284 -13.37 -6.03 3.90
C SER A 284 -14.15 -5.48 5.07
N ILE A 285 -14.57 -4.22 4.96
CA ILE A 285 -15.30 -3.47 6.00
C ILE A 285 -16.64 -3.04 5.42
N PRO A 286 -17.75 -3.21 6.15
CA PRO A 286 -19.07 -2.74 5.73
C PRO A 286 -19.12 -1.22 5.50
N ALA A 287 -20.05 -0.76 4.64
CA ALA A 287 -20.17 0.65 4.26
C ALA A 287 -20.40 1.62 5.43
N GLY A 288 -21.06 1.14 6.49
CA GLY A 288 -21.35 1.95 7.69
C GLY A 288 -20.20 2.06 8.69
N GLU A 289 -19.10 1.36 8.47
CA GLU A 289 -17.94 1.34 9.35
C GLU A 289 -16.77 2.10 8.74
N THR A 290 -16.12 2.95 9.54
CA THR A 290 -14.97 3.77 9.11
C THR A 290 -13.74 3.55 9.98
N ASN A 291 -13.69 2.43 10.67
CA ASN A 291 -12.54 2.04 11.46
C ASN A 291 -12.38 0.51 11.51
N VAL A 292 -11.16 0.07 11.73
CA VAL A 292 -10.83 -1.34 11.94
C VAL A 292 -9.56 -1.44 12.77
N ARG A 293 -9.47 -2.48 13.61
CA ARG A 293 -8.23 -2.85 14.28
C ARG A 293 -7.59 -4.02 13.55
N LEU A 294 -6.49 -3.78 12.89
CA LEU A 294 -5.66 -4.81 12.28
C LEU A 294 -4.96 -5.61 13.39
N GLN A 295 -4.90 -6.94 13.23
CA GLN A 295 -4.27 -7.86 14.18
C GLN A 295 -3.33 -8.84 13.46
N GLY A 296 -2.47 -9.52 14.21
CA GLY A 296 -1.51 -10.47 13.65
C GLY A 296 -0.43 -9.83 12.81
N LEU A 297 -0.09 -8.58 13.10
CA LEU A 297 1.02 -7.84 12.51
C LEU A 297 2.35 -8.31 13.12
N ARG A 298 3.45 -8.07 12.41
CA ARG A 298 4.81 -8.30 12.94
C ARG A 298 5.23 -7.14 13.84
N PRO A 299 5.89 -7.42 14.97
CA PRO A 299 6.48 -6.37 15.81
C PRO A 299 7.57 -5.60 15.08
N LEU A 300 7.82 -4.35 15.51
CA LEU A 300 8.87 -3.45 14.98
C LEU A 300 8.85 -3.30 13.45
N THR A 301 7.69 -3.51 12.82
CA THR A 301 7.55 -3.53 11.37
C THR A 301 6.72 -2.33 10.91
N GLU A 302 7.21 -1.63 9.91
CA GLU A 302 6.46 -0.58 9.24
C GLU A 302 5.50 -1.19 8.22
N TYR A 303 4.25 -0.73 8.23
CA TYR A 303 3.20 -1.17 7.31
C TYR A 303 2.69 -0.01 6.48
N GLN A 304 2.56 -0.23 5.18
CA GLN A 304 1.74 0.61 4.32
C GLN A 304 0.29 0.14 4.43
N VAL A 305 -0.61 1.04 4.79
CA VAL A 305 -2.06 0.78 4.89
C VAL A 305 -2.78 1.63 3.85
N THR A 306 -3.66 1.00 3.08
CA THR A 306 -4.46 1.64 2.03
C THR A 306 -5.92 1.31 2.25
N VAL A 307 -6.77 2.33 2.31
CA VAL A 307 -8.23 2.18 2.40
C VAL A 307 -8.85 2.59 1.07
N VAL A 308 -9.66 1.71 0.51
CA VAL A 308 -10.33 1.87 -0.79
C VAL A 308 -11.83 1.77 -0.60
N ALA A 309 -12.61 2.71 -1.12
CA ALA A 309 -14.06 2.60 -1.15
C ALA A 309 -14.51 1.67 -2.28
N LEU A 310 -15.52 0.86 -2.01
CA LEU A 310 -16.16 -0.05 -2.96
C LEU A 310 -17.54 0.49 -3.31
N TYR A 311 -17.88 0.43 -4.59
CA TYR A 311 -19.19 0.76 -5.14
C TYR A 311 -19.71 -0.45 -5.92
N ALA A 312 -21.01 -0.50 -6.20
CA ALA A 312 -21.65 -1.68 -6.83
C ALA A 312 -20.94 -2.20 -8.09
N ASN A 313 -20.40 -1.31 -8.93
CA ASN A 313 -19.76 -1.65 -10.20
C ASN A 313 -18.35 -1.06 -10.37
N SER A 314 -17.76 -0.49 -9.33
CA SER A 314 -16.44 0.14 -9.42
C SER A 314 -15.70 0.13 -8.09
N ILE A 315 -14.39 0.24 -8.16
CA ILE A 315 -13.50 0.52 -7.04
C ILE A 315 -13.25 2.02 -7.02
N GLY A 316 -13.52 2.65 -5.88
CA GLY A 316 -13.34 4.09 -5.70
C GLY A 316 -11.89 4.51 -5.49
N GLU A 317 -11.74 5.78 -5.12
CA GLU A 317 -10.46 6.34 -4.74
C GLU A 317 -9.93 5.69 -3.47
N ALA A 318 -8.63 5.76 -3.26
CA ALA A 318 -7.94 5.20 -2.11
C ALA A 318 -7.19 6.28 -1.33
N VAL A 319 -7.11 6.11 -0.01
CA VAL A 319 -6.21 6.86 0.86
C VAL A 319 -5.17 5.92 1.45
N SER A 320 -3.92 6.35 1.53
CA SER A 320 -2.80 5.53 2.03
C SER A 320 -1.98 6.28 3.06
N GLY A 321 -1.42 5.51 3.99
CA GLY A 321 -0.49 6.02 5.00
C GLY A 321 0.43 4.90 5.49
N THR A 322 1.43 5.24 6.30
CA THR A 322 2.33 4.27 6.92
C THR A 322 2.32 4.40 8.44
N ALA A 323 2.48 3.27 9.13
CA ALA A 323 2.66 3.23 10.56
C ALA A 323 3.53 2.03 10.96
N ARG A 324 4.27 2.20 12.06
CA ARG A 324 5.15 1.17 12.60
C ARG A 324 4.56 0.56 13.86
N THR A 325 4.54 -0.77 13.94
CA THR A 325 4.19 -1.51 15.16
C THR A 325 5.27 -1.35 16.21
N THR A 326 4.88 -1.46 17.49
CA THR A 326 5.83 -1.37 18.62
C THR A 326 6.62 -2.67 18.79
N ALA A 327 7.63 -2.63 19.64
CA ALA A 327 8.32 -3.84 20.09
C ALA A 327 7.34 -4.79 20.81
N LEU A 328 7.60 -6.08 20.77
CA LEU A 328 6.98 -7.02 21.69
C LEU A 328 7.48 -6.69 23.10
N GLU A 329 6.56 -6.43 24.01
CA GLU A 329 6.86 -6.29 25.42
C GLU A 329 6.79 -7.65 26.08
N GLY A 330 7.64 -7.88 27.10
CA GLY A 330 7.53 -9.07 27.95
C GLY A 330 6.26 -9.02 28.79
N PRO A 331 5.86 -10.14 29.41
CA PRO A 331 4.68 -10.18 30.25
C PRO A 331 4.89 -9.29 31.50
N GLU A 332 3.88 -8.51 31.89
CA GLU A 332 3.90 -7.73 33.12
C GLU A 332 3.81 -8.67 34.32
N LEU A 333 4.88 -8.72 35.14
CA LEU A 333 4.99 -9.65 36.28
C LEU A 333 4.54 -9.01 37.58
N THR A 334 3.88 -9.82 38.43
CA THR A 334 3.52 -9.46 39.79
C THR A 334 3.73 -10.67 40.72
N ILE A 335 4.13 -10.41 41.96
CA ILE A 335 4.12 -11.43 43.03
C ILE A 335 2.79 -11.27 43.76
N GLN A 336 1.99 -12.31 43.76
CA GLN A 336 0.67 -12.30 44.41
C GLN A 336 0.74 -12.83 45.85
N ASN A 337 1.65 -13.76 46.10
CA ASN A 337 1.81 -14.31 47.45
C ASN A 337 3.25 -14.82 47.67
N THR A 338 3.72 -14.72 48.91
CA THR A 338 5.00 -15.22 49.36
C THR A 338 4.81 -16.09 50.62
N THR A 339 5.60 -17.12 50.72
CA THR A 339 5.74 -17.93 51.94
C THR A 339 7.23 -18.21 52.15
N ALA A 340 7.58 -18.91 53.26
CA ALA A 340 8.98 -19.30 53.51
C ALA A 340 9.54 -20.22 52.39
N HIS A 341 8.71 -20.97 51.70
CA HIS A 341 9.15 -21.98 50.75
C HIS A 341 8.48 -21.86 49.36
N SER A 342 7.74 -20.78 49.07
CA SER A 342 7.08 -20.61 47.79
C SER A 342 6.87 -19.14 47.41
N LEU A 343 6.78 -18.92 46.10
CA LEU A 343 6.41 -17.63 45.47
C LEU A 343 5.29 -17.88 44.45
N LEU A 344 4.18 -17.16 44.56
CA LEU A 344 3.14 -17.15 43.55
C LEU A 344 3.39 -15.99 42.60
N VAL A 345 3.84 -16.32 41.41
CA VAL A 345 4.14 -15.37 40.33
C VAL A 345 2.96 -15.34 39.37
N ALA A 346 2.48 -14.16 39.04
CA ALA A 346 1.41 -13.97 38.07
C ALA A 346 1.81 -12.95 36.99
N TRP A 347 1.20 -13.07 35.82
CA TRP A 347 1.42 -12.15 34.70
C TRP A 347 0.15 -11.99 33.87
N ARG A 348 0.12 -10.88 33.12
CA ARG A 348 -0.93 -10.66 32.13
C ARG A 348 -0.60 -11.40 30.84
N SER A 349 -1.59 -12.09 30.26
CA SER A 349 -1.44 -12.80 28.99
C SER A 349 -0.99 -11.85 27.87
N VAL A 350 0.04 -12.27 27.12
CA VAL A 350 0.56 -11.56 25.97
C VAL A 350 -0.17 -12.07 24.71
N PRO A 351 -0.82 -11.19 23.92
CA PRO A 351 -1.48 -11.60 22.69
C PRO A 351 -0.53 -12.30 21.72
N GLY A 352 -0.92 -13.47 21.21
CA GLY A 352 -0.11 -14.25 20.28
C GLY A 352 0.95 -15.16 20.94
N ALA A 353 1.05 -15.17 22.27
CA ALA A 353 1.90 -16.13 22.97
C ALA A 353 1.35 -17.56 22.80
N THR A 354 2.21 -18.50 22.46
CA THR A 354 1.90 -19.95 22.40
C THR A 354 2.21 -20.66 23.70
N GLY A 355 2.79 -19.95 24.66
CA GLY A 355 3.13 -20.43 25.99
C GLY A 355 4.05 -19.44 26.71
N TYR A 356 4.50 -19.87 27.89
CA TYR A 356 5.42 -19.08 28.71
C TYR A 356 6.51 -20.01 29.26
N ARG A 357 7.74 -19.49 29.32
CA ARG A 357 8.86 -20.12 30.03
C ARG A 357 9.17 -19.31 31.25
N VAL A 358 9.03 -19.91 32.43
CA VAL A 358 9.39 -19.30 33.71
C VAL A 358 10.71 -19.90 34.15
N THR A 359 11.67 -19.03 34.47
CA THR A 359 12.97 -19.41 35.03
C THR A 359 13.18 -18.70 36.35
N TRP A 360 13.80 -19.37 37.32
CA TRP A 360 14.13 -18.76 38.59
C TRP A 360 15.47 -19.28 39.12
N ARG A 361 16.17 -18.41 39.84
CA ARG A 361 17.43 -18.71 40.50
C ARG A 361 17.61 -17.85 41.75
N VAL A 362 18.43 -18.30 42.69
CA VAL A 362 18.83 -17.44 43.77
C VAL A 362 19.59 -16.20 43.25
N PHE A 363 19.22 -15.02 43.72
CA PHE A 363 19.76 -13.76 43.19
C PHE A 363 21.29 -13.64 43.35
N SER A 364 21.84 -14.19 44.44
CA SER A 364 23.29 -14.24 44.71
C SER A 364 24.05 -15.24 43.80
N GLY A 365 23.37 -15.99 42.99
CA GLY A 365 23.93 -17.03 42.09
C GLY A 365 23.49 -18.42 42.47
N GLY A 366 23.50 -19.34 41.52
CA GLY A 366 23.09 -20.72 41.68
C GLY A 366 22.54 -21.32 40.39
N ALA A 367 22.09 -22.57 40.48
CA ALA A 367 21.45 -23.27 39.35
C ALA A 367 20.13 -22.59 38.99
N THR A 368 19.90 -22.38 37.70
CA THR A 368 18.64 -21.88 37.18
C THR A 368 17.66 -23.06 37.03
N GLN A 369 16.50 -22.92 37.61
CA GLN A 369 15.37 -23.83 37.40
C GLN A 369 14.46 -23.25 36.33
N GLN A 370 13.71 -24.08 35.61
CA GLN A 370 12.77 -23.64 34.61
C GLN A 370 11.52 -24.50 34.50
N GLN A 371 10.42 -23.89 34.07
CA GLN A 371 9.16 -24.56 33.76
C GLN A 371 8.51 -23.94 32.56
N GLU A 372 7.95 -24.73 31.64
CA GLU A 372 7.15 -24.27 30.52
C GLU A 372 5.67 -24.44 30.80
N LEU A 373 4.88 -23.44 30.38
CA LEU A 373 3.46 -23.33 30.68
C LEU A 373 2.69 -23.01 29.40
N GLY A 374 1.45 -23.45 29.30
CA GLY A 374 0.58 -23.23 28.17
C GLY A 374 0.10 -21.75 28.05
N PRO A 375 -0.46 -21.36 26.90
CA PRO A 375 -0.85 -19.97 26.62
C PRO A 375 -1.97 -19.42 27.50
N GLY A 376 -2.81 -20.30 28.05
CA GLY A 376 -3.91 -19.92 28.96
C GLY A 376 -3.50 -19.75 30.42
N GLN A 377 -2.25 -20.03 30.77
CA GLN A 377 -1.76 -19.91 32.15
C GLN A 377 -1.21 -18.53 32.39
N GLY A 378 -1.74 -17.81 33.39
CA GLY A 378 -1.32 -16.49 33.82
C GLY A 378 -0.63 -16.43 35.16
N SER A 379 -0.33 -17.60 35.76
CA SER A 379 0.39 -17.70 37.07
C SER A 379 1.05 -19.04 37.26
N VAL A 380 2.03 -19.07 38.16
CA VAL A 380 2.72 -20.30 38.62
C VAL A 380 3.12 -20.16 40.06
N LEU A 381 2.99 -21.27 40.81
CA LEU A 381 3.49 -21.37 42.18
C LEU A 381 4.86 -22.04 42.15
N LEU A 382 5.93 -21.26 42.37
CA LEU A 382 7.27 -21.79 42.58
C LEU A 382 7.36 -22.39 43.99
N ARG A 383 7.83 -23.61 44.11
CA ARG A 383 7.90 -24.37 45.36
C ARG A 383 9.33 -24.74 45.70
N ASP A 384 9.51 -25.29 46.91
CA ASP A 384 10.79 -25.80 47.41
C ASP A 384 11.91 -24.76 47.41
N LEU A 385 11.55 -23.50 47.72
CA LEU A 385 12.44 -22.37 47.81
C LEU A 385 13.06 -22.28 49.23
N GLU A 386 14.23 -21.67 49.34
CA GLU A 386 14.90 -21.40 50.58
C GLU A 386 14.26 -20.22 51.32
N PRO A 387 14.02 -20.30 52.65
CA PRO A 387 13.46 -19.20 53.43
C PRO A 387 14.36 -17.96 53.47
N GLY A 388 13.73 -16.78 53.47
CA GLY A 388 14.44 -15.48 53.59
C GLY A 388 15.41 -15.17 52.47
N THR A 389 15.22 -15.79 51.30
CA THR A 389 16.14 -15.77 50.17
C THR A 389 15.59 -14.94 49.01
N ASP A 390 16.41 -14.12 48.36
CA ASP A 390 16.06 -13.34 47.20
C ASP A 390 16.21 -14.21 45.95
N TYR A 391 15.13 -14.31 45.15
CA TYR A 391 15.08 -15.01 43.90
C TYR A 391 14.89 -14.04 42.73
N GLU A 392 15.65 -14.22 41.65
CA GLU A 392 15.38 -13.62 40.37
C GLU A 392 14.45 -14.54 39.58
N VAL A 393 13.27 -14.04 39.25
CA VAL A 393 12.26 -14.75 38.47
C VAL A 393 12.09 -14.07 37.13
N THR A 394 12.22 -14.83 36.03
CA THR A 394 12.08 -14.32 34.67
C THR A 394 10.95 -15.12 33.98
N VAL A 395 10.02 -14.39 33.35
CA VAL A 395 9.00 -15.00 32.49
C VAL A 395 9.20 -14.53 31.06
N SER A 396 9.43 -15.47 30.17
CA SER A 396 9.58 -15.25 28.73
C SER A 396 8.34 -15.73 27.99
N THR A 397 7.86 -14.96 27.01
CA THR A 397 6.84 -15.44 26.08
C THR A 397 7.42 -16.48 25.12
N LEU A 398 6.64 -17.51 24.80
CA LEU A 398 6.94 -18.45 23.71
C LEU A 398 6.09 -18.09 22.49
N LEU A 399 6.73 -18.06 21.31
CA LEU A 399 6.12 -17.73 20.03
C LEU A 399 6.39 -18.88 19.05
N GLY A 400 5.60 -19.93 19.12
CA GLY A 400 5.86 -21.17 18.41
C GLY A 400 7.15 -21.83 18.90
N ARG A 401 8.18 -21.89 18.05
CA ARG A 401 9.50 -22.48 18.40
C ARG A 401 10.52 -21.45 18.90
N SER A 402 10.18 -20.18 18.94
CA SER A 402 11.10 -19.10 19.36
C SER A 402 10.72 -18.57 20.74
N VAL A 403 11.75 -18.12 21.46
CA VAL A 403 11.59 -17.43 22.74
C VAL A 403 11.45 -15.94 22.44
N GLY A 404 10.34 -15.36 22.87
CA GLY A 404 10.06 -13.94 22.74
C GLY A 404 10.61 -13.11 23.92
N PRO A 405 10.16 -11.86 24.08
CA PRO A 405 10.61 -10.99 25.14
C PRO A 405 10.33 -11.56 26.53
N ALA A 406 11.22 -11.23 27.45
CA ALA A 406 11.17 -11.65 28.82
C ALA A 406 11.10 -10.44 29.76
N THR A 407 10.47 -10.62 30.91
CA THR A 407 10.49 -9.70 32.01
C THR A 407 11.01 -10.42 33.24
N SER A 408 11.87 -9.75 34.01
CA SER A 408 12.43 -10.29 35.25
C SER A 408 12.01 -9.40 36.43
N LEU A 409 11.83 -10.04 37.58
CA LEU A 409 11.69 -9.36 38.86
C LEU A 409 12.46 -10.12 39.95
N THR A 410 12.81 -9.41 41.04
CA THR A 410 13.37 -10.02 42.23
C THR A 410 12.29 -10.11 43.29
N ALA A 411 12.15 -11.28 43.90
CA ALA A 411 11.21 -11.52 44.99
C ALA A 411 11.90 -12.28 46.15
N ARG A 412 11.56 -11.90 47.36
CA ARG A 412 12.09 -12.54 48.58
C ARG A 412 11.06 -13.46 49.22
N THR A 413 11.47 -14.68 49.57
CA THR A 413 10.67 -15.60 50.37
C THR A 413 10.63 -15.11 51.83
N ASP A 414 9.56 -15.46 52.53
CA ASP A 414 9.45 -15.14 53.96
C ASP A 414 10.54 -15.86 54.78
N PRO A 415 10.96 -15.30 55.88
CA PRO A 415 11.92 -15.96 56.78
C PRO A 415 11.29 -17.20 57.42
N ALA A 416 12.09 -18.20 57.74
CA ALA A 416 11.60 -19.36 58.49
C ALA A 416 10.99 -18.90 59.83
N SER A 417 9.77 -19.35 60.10
CA SER A 417 9.14 -19.04 61.39
C SER A 417 9.99 -19.65 62.51
N ARG A 418 10.49 -18.79 63.38
CA ARG A 418 11.11 -19.25 64.62
C ARG A 418 10.00 -19.83 65.48
N HIS A 419 10.00 -21.15 65.73
CA HIS A 419 9.24 -21.70 66.80
C HIS A 419 9.75 -21.07 68.09
N PRO A 420 8.89 -20.51 68.99
CA PRO A 420 9.30 -20.15 70.31
C PRO A 420 9.68 -21.46 71.02
N GLY A 421 10.95 -21.55 71.37
CA GLY A 421 11.45 -22.68 72.17
C GLY A 421 10.64 -22.79 73.46
N PRO A 422 10.56 -24.02 74.08
CA PRO A 422 9.80 -24.20 75.26
C PRO A 422 10.33 -23.30 76.39
N HIS A 423 9.44 -22.50 76.94
CA HIS A 423 9.71 -21.72 78.14
C HIS A 423 10.03 -22.71 79.28
N ILE A 424 11.29 -22.80 79.67
CA ILE A 424 11.71 -23.46 80.91
C ILE A 424 11.34 -22.51 82.04
N HIS A 425 10.31 -22.80 82.82
CA HIS A 425 10.03 -22.15 84.10
C HIS A 425 11.07 -22.58 85.12
N PRO A 426 11.77 -21.66 85.81
CA PRO A 426 12.55 -22.02 86.95
C PRO A 426 11.62 -22.28 88.15
N SER A 427 11.59 -23.49 88.60
CA SER A 427 10.91 -23.92 89.83
C SER A 427 11.75 -23.34 91.02
N PHE A 428 11.13 -22.47 91.80
CA PHE A 428 11.65 -22.06 93.13
C PHE A 428 11.60 -23.24 94.06
N LEU A 429 12.76 -23.64 94.58
CA LEU A 429 12.92 -24.46 95.76
C LEU A 429 12.86 -23.54 97.01
N GLU A 430 11.75 -23.60 97.74
CA GLU A 430 11.70 -23.11 99.09
C GLU A 430 12.43 -24.09 100.04
N LEU A 431 13.43 -23.62 100.74
CA LEU A 431 14.04 -24.23 101.88
C LEU A 431 13.35 -23.65 103.10
N GLY A 432 12.55 -24.48 103.77
CA GLY A 432 12.12 -24.21 105.16
C GLY A 432 13.06 -24.84 106.14
N ALA A 433 13.37 -24.02 107.13
CA ALA A 433 13.94 -24.43 108.40
C ALA A 433 12.91 -24.49 109.49
#